data_f06c8731ba502438589edf19eaee1b5b
#
_entry.id   f06c8731ba502438589edf19eaee1b5b
#
_cell.length_a   1.000
_cell.length_b   1.000
_cell.length_c   1.000
_cell.angle_alpha   90.00
_cell.angle_beta   90.00
_cell.angle_gamma   90.00
#
_symmetry.space_group_name_H-M   'P 1'
#
loop_
_entity.id
_entity.type
_entity.pdbx_description
1 polymer ?
#
loop_
_entity_poly.entity_id
_entity_poly.type
_entity_poly.pdbx_seq_one_letter_code
_entity_poly.pdbx_strand_id
1 'polypeptide(L)'
;MRSQSGSGVSDRGAAARAPVERARAEAFRAVGELEAAIGLALAALPDESRFRPWLTRIRADLVDLGSDLALPFEGERRPPLRIEARQVQWLEATCEQARREVVPLRAFMLPGWSEAAACLRAAHGVCRRAERRVAGLARLEPAGSHRAAYLRRLGDLLFVFARAVDADTGARPRLRRPSAATLARAAERIAPEPAPPRQAPA
;
A
#
# COMPACT_ATOMS: atom_id res chain seq x y z
N MET A 1 -4.53 -58.04 17.21
CA MET A 1 -3.67 -56.84 17.27
C MET A 1 -3.84 -56.07 15.97
N ARG A 2 -4.63 -55.03 15.94
CA ARG A 2 -4.81 -54.16 14.76
C ARG A 2 -4.09 -52.84 15.03
N SER A 3 -3.14 -52.54 14.16
CA SER A 3 -2.25 -51.37 14.16
C SER A 3 -3.05 -50.07 13.92
N GLN A 4 -3.10 -49.21 14.90
CA GLN A 4 -3.53 -47.79 14.76
C GLN A 4 -2.29 -46.94 14.56
N SER A 5 -1.90 -46.70 13.32
CA SER A 5 -0.80 -45.80 13.00
C SER A 5 -1.03 -45.05 11.67
N GLY A 6 -2.12 -44.26 11.59
CA GLY A 6 -2.46 -43.53 10.37
C GLY A 6 -2.90 -42.07 10.56
N SER A 7 -3.21 -41.61 11.79
CA SER A 7 -3.88 -40.33 11.98
C SER A 7 -2.93 -39.11 12.28
N GLY A 8 -1.70 -39.38 12.69
CA GLY A 8 -0.79 -38.32 13.16
C GLY A 8 -0.09 -37.49 12.07
N VAL A 9 0.00 -38.01 10.83
CA VAL A 9 0.69 -37.32 9.73
C VAL A 9 -0.24 -36.31 9.04
N SER A 10 -1.52 -36.60 8.94
CA SER A 10 -2.55 -35.73 8.36
C SER A 10 -2.77 -34.45 9.19
N ASP A 11 -2.76 -34.59 10.52
CA ASP A 11 -3.07 -33.48 11.44
C ASP A 11 -1.94 -32.46 11.53
N ARG A 12 -0.69 -32.89 11.49
CA ARG A 12 0.49 -32.00 11.44
C ARG A 12 0.56 -31.18 10.14
N GLY A 13 0.19 -31.78 9.02
CA GLY A 13 0.13 -31.09 7.73
C GLY A 13 -0.96 -30.01 7.68
N ALA A 14 -2.13 -30.28 8.26
CA ALA A 14 -3.23 -29.32 8.38
C ALA A 14 -2.87 -28.14 9.31
N ALA A 15 -2.26 -28.41 10.46
CA ALA A 15 -1.83 -27.41 11.42
C ALA A 15 -0.75 -26.46 10.82
N ALA A 16 0.15 -26.97 9.99
CA ALA A 16 1.17 -26.16 9.32
C ALA A 16 0.61 -25.28 8.17
N ARG A 17 -0.48 -25.71 7.52
CA ARG A 17 -1.13 -24.96 6.42
C ARG A 17 -2.03 -23.82 6.92
N ALA A 18 -2.66 -23.96 8.07
CA ALA A 18 -3.61 -22.99 8.60
C ALA A 18 -3.07 -21.56 8.71
N PRO A 19 -1.82 -21.29 9.15
CA PRO A 19 -1.26 -19.91 9.18
C PRO A 19 -1.11 -19.31 7.79
N VAL A 20 -0.71 -20.11 6.79
CA VAL A 20 -0.54 -19.66 5.40
C VAL A 20 -1.89 -19.30 4.79
N GLU A 21 -2.90 -20.15 4.96
CA GLU A 21 -4.26 -19.93 4.46
C GLU A 21 -4.88 -18.68 5.09
N ARG A 22 -4.69 -18.47 6.39
CA ARG A 22 -5.14 -17.26 7.07
C ARG A 22 -4.46 -16.01 6.50
N ALA A 23 -3.13 -16.01 6.35
CA ALA A 23 -2.37 -14.90 5.79
C ALA A 23 -2.80 -14.61 4.35
N ARG A 24 -3.09 -15.64 3.56
CA ARG A 24 -3.60 -15.53 2.19
C ARG A 24 -4.97 -14.87 2.17
N ALA A 25 -5.91 -15.34 2.99
CA ALA A 25 -7.25 -14.77 3.10
C ALA A 25 -7.21 -13.29 3.56
N GLU A 26 -6.31 -12.95 4.48
CA GLU A 26 -6.11 -11.56 4.93
C GLU A 26 -5.53 -10.67 3.82
N ALA A 27 -4.56 -11.17 3.05
CA ALA A 27 -3.98 -10.47 1.91
C ALA A 27 -5.03 -10.24 0.82
N PHE A 28 -5.80 -11.26 0.46
CA PHE A 28 -6.88 -11.19 -0.52
C PHE A 28 -7.94 -10.15 -0.12
N ARG A 29 -8.43 -10.18 1.12
CA ARG A 29 -9.40 -9.18 1.62
C ARG A 29 -8.85 -7.77 1.56
N ALA A 30 -7.58 -7.56 1.95
CA ALA A 30 -6.96 -6.25 1.93
C ALA A 30 -6.82 -5.68 0.50
N VAL A 31 -6.63 -6.54 -0.50
CA VAL A 31 -6.63 -6.12 -1.92
C VAL A 31 -8.04 -5.77 -2.38
N GLY A 32 -9.08 -6.51 -1.98
CA GLY A 32 -10.48 -6.16 -2.25
C GLY A 32 -10.89 -4.82 -1.63
N GLU A 33 -10.46 -4.54 -0.39
CA GLU A 33 -10.67 -3.23 0.25
C GLU A 33 -9.98 -2.09 -0.54
N LEU A 34 -8.79 -2.34 -1.08
CA LEU A 34 -8.07 -1.38 -1.90
C LEU A 34 -8.79 -1.10 -3.23
N GLU A 35 -9.27 -2.16 -3.89
CA GLU A 35 -10.05 -2.04 -5.13
C GLU A 35 -11.29 -1.16 -4.90
N ALA A 36 -12.04 -1.42 -3.83
CA ALA A 36 -13.22 -0.63 -3.47
C ALA A 36 -12.86 0.84 -3.16
N ALA A 37 -11.75 1.09 -2.45
CA ALA A 37 -11.28 2.44 -2.16
C ALA A 37 -10.89 3.22 -3.44
N ILE A 38 -10.28 2.56 -4.43
CA ILE A 38 -10.00 3.16 -5.74
C ILE A 38 -11.30 3.38 -6.52
N GLY A 39 -12.29 2.50 -6.38
CA GLY A 39 -13.64 2.69 -6.93
C GLY A 39 -14.29 3.97 -6.44
N LEU A 40 -14.19 4.27 -5.13
CA LEU A 40 -14.66 5.53 -4.55
C LEU A 40 -13.93 6.75 -5.13
N ALA A 41 -12.61 6.67 -5.28
CA ALA A 41 -11.84 7.74 -5.90
C ALA A 41 -12.26 7.98 -7.35
N LEU A 42 -12.52 6.91 -8.12
CA LEU A 42 -13.05 7.01 -9.48
C LEU A 42 -14.43 7.67 -9.54
N ALA A 43 -15.32 7.33 -8.61
CA ALA A 43 -16.65 7.92 -8.54
C ALA A 43 -16.62 9.42 -8.21
N ALA A 44 -15.63 9.86 -7.42
CA ALA A 44 -15.45 11.26 -7.05
C ALA A 44 -14.71 12.11 -8.12
N LEU A 45 -14.13 11.49 -9.16
CA LEU A 45 -13.46 12.20 -10.24
C LEU A 45 -14.47 12.66 -11.31
N PRO A 46 -14.29 13.87 -11.89
CA PRO A 46 -15.04 14.29 -13.07
C PRO A 46 -14.89 13.29 -14.24
N ASP A 47 -15.90 13.21 -15.11
CA ASP A 47 -15.91 12.25 -16.21
C ASP A 47 -14.76 12.46 -17.20
N GLU A 48 -14.37 13.70 -17.45
CA GLU A 48 -13.24 14.05 -18.33
C GLU A 48 -11.88 13.97 -17.64
N SER A 49 -11.81 13.52 -16.38
CA SER A 49 -10.56 13.48 -15.67
C SER A 49 -9.54 12.54 -16.33
N ARG A 50 -8.36 13.08 -16.62
CA ARG A 50 -7.22 12.34 -17.19
C ARG A 50 -6.73 11.17 -16.29
N PHE A 51 -7.12 11.14 -15.01
CA PHE A 51 -6.75 10.08 -14.08
C PHE A 51 -7.64 8.84 -14.21
N ARG A 52 -8.84 8.97 -14.78
CA ARG A 52 -9.79 7.85 -14.90
C ARG A 52 -9.23 6.63 -15.65
N PRO A 53 -8.59 6.77 -16.83
CA PRO A 53 -8.04 5.61 -17.54
C PRO A 53 -6.97 4.89 -16.71
N TRP A 54 -6.13 5.62 -15.98
CA TRP A 54 -5.09 5.03 -15.15
C TRP A 54 -5.68 4.27 -13.95
N LEU A 55 -6.65 4.85 -13.25
CA LEU A 55 -7.30 4.19 -12.11
C LEU A 55 -8.13 2.99 -12.56
N THR A 56 -8.77 3.04 -13.73
CA THR A 56 -9.48 1.91 -14.33
C THR A 56 -8.53 0.75 -14.61
N ARG A 57 -7.36 1.03 -15.19
CA ARG A 57 -6.32 0.02 -15.41
C ARG A 57 -5.82 -0.58 -14.10
N ILE A 58 -5.57 0.26 -13.09
CA ILE A 58 -5.14 -0.22 -11.75
C ILE A 58 -6.19 -1.15 -11.15
N ARG A 59 -7.49 -0.87 -11.30
CA ARG A 59 -8.54 -1.78 -10.83
C ARG A 59 -8.49 -3.14 -11.53
N ALA A 60 -8.24 -3.17 -12.83
CA ALA A 60 -8.05 -4.43 -13.56
C ALA A 60 -6.83 -5.20 -13.02
N ASP A 61 -5.69 -4.53 -12.83
CA ASP A 61 -4.50 -5.14 -12.23
C ASP A 61 -4.76 -5.67 -10.80
N LEU A 62 -5.63 -5.02 -10.01
CA LEU A 62 -5.99 -5.48 -8.66
C LEU A 62 -6.88 -6.74 -8.70
N VAL A 63 -7.71 -6.93 -9.74
CA VAL A 63 -8.42 -8.19 -9.98
C VAL A 63 -7.43 -9.31 -10.28
N ASP A 64 -6.43 -9.05 -11.13
CA ASP A 64 -5.36 -10.00 -11.42
C ASP A 64 -4.57 -10.36 -10.14
N LEU A 65 -4.24 -9.36 -9.31
CA LEU A 65 -3.57 -9.56 -8.03
C LEU A 65 -4.43 -10.39 -7.05
N GLY A 66 -5.74 -10.12 -7.00
CA GLY A 66 -6.69 -10.91 -6.21
C GLY A 66 -6.70 -12.37 -6.64
N SER A 67 -6.77 -12.62 -7.94
CA SER A 67 -6.72 -13.99 -8.53
C SER A 67 -5.40 -14.69 -8.19
N ASP A 68 -4.28 -13.97 -8.30
CA ASP A 68 -2.95 -14.47 -7.96
C ASP A 68 -2.80 -14.80 -6.46
N LEU A 69 -3.52 -14.11 -5.58
CA LEU A 69 -3.54 -14.36 -4.14
C LEU A 69 -4.53 -15.47 -3.73
N ALA A 70 -5.61 -15.68 -4.48
CA ALA A 70 -6.63 -16.65 -4.14
C ALA A 70 -6.14 -18.08 -4.26
N LEU A 71 -5.21 -18.36 -5.18
CA LEU A 71 -4.71 -19.68 -5.46
C LEU A 71 -3.36 -19.93 -4.79
N PRO A 72 -3.17 -21.09 -4.11
CA PRO A 72 -1.86 -21.53 -3.63
C PRO A 72 -0.85 -21.61 -4.78
N PHE A 73 0.40 -21.34 -4.49
CA PHE A 73 1.48 -21.62 -5.44
C PHE A 73 1.78 -23.13 -5.39
N GLU A 74 1.13 -23.90 -6.25
CA GLU A 74 1.36 -25.34 -6.37
C GLU A 74 2.14 -25.62 -7.66
N GLY A 75 3.45 -25.73 -7.54
CA GLY A 75 4.35 -26.22 -8.59
C GLY A 75 4.22 -25.48 -9.94
N GLU A 76 4.02 -26.26 -11.03
CA GLU A 76 3.97 -25.73 -12.40
C GLU A 76 2.62 -25.08 -12.78
N ARG A 77 1.58 -25.27 -11.99
CA ARG A 77 0.27 -24.63 -12.23
C ARG A 77 0.31 -23.17 -11.85
N ARG A 78 0.62 -22.34 -12.83
CA ARG A 78 0.53 -20.89 -12.68
C ARG A 78 -0.93 -20.44 -12.72
N PRO A 79 -1.40 -19.58 -11.81
CA PRO A 79 -2.70 -18.91 -11.98
C PRO A 79 -2.76 -18.24 -13.35
N PRO A 80 -3.92 -18.26 -14.04
CA PRO A 80 -4.05 -17.64 -15.37
C PRO A 80 -3.84 -16.13 -15.34
N LEU A 81 -4.13 -15.48 -14.20
CA LEU A 81 -3.95 -14.05 -13.97
C LEU A 81 -2.89 -13.84 -12.89
N ARG A 82 -1.86 -13.06 -13.19
CA ARG A 82 -0.75 -12.77 -12.30
C ARG A 82 -0.26 -11.35 -12.47
N ILE A 83 0.30 -10.82 -11.40
CA ILE A 83 1.12 -9.61 -11.48
C ILE A 83 2.52 -9.98 -11.98
N GLU A 84 2.90 -9.38 -13.10
CA GLU A 84 4.18 -9.53 -13.76
C GLU A 84 5.01 -8.25 -13.67
N ALA A 85 6.29 -8.33 -14.07
CA ALA A 85 7.18 -7.17 -14.10
C ALA A 85 6.63 -5.98 -14.90
N ARG A 86 5.89 -6.25 -15.99
CA ARG A 86 5.32 -5.21 -16.86
C ARG A 86 4.35 -4.28 -16.14
N GLN A 87 3.52 -4.79 -15.22
CA GLN A 87 2.61 -3.96 -14.43
C GLN A 87 3.37 -3.08 -13.43
N VAL A 88 4.44 -3.62 -12.82
CA VAL A 88 5.30 -2.85 -11.91
C VAL A 88 6.01 -1.74 -12.66
N GLN A 89 6.61 -2.03 -13.82
CA GLN A 89 7.28 -1.05 -14.67
C GLN A 89 6.34 0.05 -15.16
N TRP A 90 5.11 -0.32 -15.52
CA TRP A 90 4.09 0.66 -15.89
C TRP A 90 3.76 1.62 -14.73
N LEU A 91 3.60 1.11 -13.50
CA LEU A 91 3.38 1.97 -12.32
C LEU A 91 4.57 2.90 -12.07
N GLU A 92 5.79 2.41 -12.25
CA GLU A 92 7.02 3.21 -12.10
C GLU A 92 7.05 4.37 -13.10
N ALA A 93 6.82 4.06 -14.37
CA ALA A 93 6.80 5.06 -15.45
C ALA A 93 5.68 6.10 -15.23
N THR A 94 4.48 5.63 -14.86
CA THR A 94 3.33 6.50 -14.60
C THR A 94 3.57 7.39 -13.37
N CYS A 95 4.19 6.85 -12.33
CA CYS A 95 4.54 7.61 -11.12
C CYS A 95 5.59 8.70 -11.44
N GLU A 96 6.59 8.38 -12.23
CA GLU A 96 7.61 9.34 -12.66
C GLU A 96 7.02 10.46 -13.52
N GLN A 97 6.13 10.11 -14.45
CA GLN A 97 5.39 11.09 -15.24
C GLN A 97 4.58 12.04 -14.34
N ALA A 98 3.77 11.49 -13.44
CA ALA A 98 2.93 12.27 -12.55
C ALA A 98 3.73 13.16 -11.59
N ARG A 99 4.91 12.71 -11.14
CA ARG A 99 5.80 13.50 -10.27
C ARG A 99 6.31 14.78 -10.92
N ARG A 100 6.55 14.78 -12.23
CA ARG A 100 7.02 15.95 -12.96
C ARG A 100 5.99 17.07 -13.01
N GLU A 101 4.72 16.72 -12.87
CA GLU A 101 3.59 17.65 -12.92
C GLU A 101 3.24 18.24 -11.55
N VAL A 102 3.80 17.70 -10.48
CA VAL A 102 3.44 18.08 -9.10
C VAL A 102 4.56 18.85 -8.44
N VAL A 103 4.26 20.05 -7.95
CA VAL A 103 5.22 20.88 -7.22
C VAL A 103 5.83 20.13 -6.03
N PRO A 104 7.16 20.13 -5.82
CA PRO A 104 7.79 19.47 -4.67
C PRO A 104 7.19 19.93 -3.33
N LEU A 105 7.03 19.01 -2.39
CA LEU A 105 6.55 19.30 -1.04
C LEU A 105 7.59 20.14 -0.30
N ARG A 106 7.26 21.40 0.01
CA ARG A 106 8.11 22.29 0.82
C ARG A 106 7.59 22.53 2.23
N ALA A 107 6.41 21.97 2.57
CA ALA A 107 5.77 22.14 3.88
C ALA A 107 4.87 20.94 4.20
N PHE A 108 4.53 20.82 5.48
CA PHE A 108 3.54 19.83 5.92
C PHE A 108 2.16 20.22 5.39
N MET A 109 1.58 19.36 4.56
CA MET A 109 0.29 19.60 3.92
C MET A 109 -0.81 18.79 4.59
N LEU A 110 -1.93 19.43 4.91
CA LEU A 110 -3.13 18.74 5.36
C LEU A 110 -3.78 18.03 4.16
N PRO A 111 -4.26 16.79 4.33
CA PRO A 111 -4.91 16.03 3.27
C PRO A 111 -6.33 16.53 2.98
N GLY A 112 -6.81 16.28 1.73
CA GLY A 112 -8.23 16.34 1.41
C GLY A 112 -8.74 17.73 1.06
N TRP A 113 -8.26 18.34 -0.02
CA TRP A 113 -8.77 19.62 -0.51
C TRP A 113 -9.89 19.42 -1.52
N SER A 114 -9.81 18.36 -2.32
CA SER A 114 -10.90 17.88 -3.17
C SER A 114 -11.36 16.50 -2.69
N GLU A 115 -12.63 16.14 -2.96
CA GLU A 115 -13.20 14.86 -2.58
C GLU A 115 -12.42 13.70 -3.21
N ALA A 116 -12.12 13.79 -4.52
CA ALA A 116 -11.35 12.78 -5.22
C ALA A 116 -9.93 12.62 -4.63
N ALA A 117 -9.25 13.72 -4.29
CA ALA A 117 -7.94 13.64 -3.65
C ALA A 117 -8.03 13.04 -2.24
N ALA A 118 -9.08 13.33 -1.47
CA ALA A 118 -9.31 12.70 -0.17
C ALA A 118 -9.52 11.19 -0.30
N CYS A 119 -10.31 10.74 -1.28
CA CYS A 119 -10.50 9.32 -1.59
C CYS A 119 -9.19 8.65 -2.02
N LEU A 120 -8.37 9.28 -2.86
CA LEU A 120 -7.06 8.76 -3.25
C LEU A 120 -6.09 8.64 -2.06
N ARG A 121 -6.13 9.57 -1.11
CA ARG A 121 -5.34 9.48 0.13
C ARG A 121 -5.80 8.35 1.04
N ALA A 122 -7.11 8.14 1.13
CA ALA A 122 -7.68 6.99 1.85
C ALA A 122 -7.23 5.68 1.17
N ALA A 123 -7.33 5.58 -0.16
CA ALA A 123 -6.86 4.45 -0.95
C ALA A 123 -5.35 4.21 -0.76
N HIS A 124 -4.52 5.26 -0.68
CA HIS A 124 -3.10 5.13 -0.34
C HIS A 124 -2.90 4.43 1.02
N GLY A 125 -3.64 4.83 2.06
CA GLY A 125 -3.57 4.21 3.38
C GLY A 125 -3.97 2.73 3.37
N VAL A 126 -5.03 2.39 2.62
CA VAL A 126 -5.48 1.00 2.39
C VAL A 126 -4.41 0.21 1.63
N CYS A 127 -3.80 0.80 0.59
CA CYS A 127 -2.74 0.19 -0.19
C CYS A 127 -1.53 -0.18 0.67
N ARG A 128 -1.08 0.71 1.57
CA ARG A 128 0.02 0.42 2.51
C ARG A 128 -0.33 -0.70 3.48
N ARG A 129 -1.61 -0.87 3.86
CA ARG A 129 -2.07 -2.00 4.66
C ARG A 129 -2.04 -3.30 3.85
N ALA A 130 -2.55 -3.29 2.61
CA ALA A 130 -2.52 -4.43 1.70
C ALA A 130 -1.07 -4.88 1.41
N GLU A 131 -0.15 -3.95 1.15
CA GLU A 131 1.29 -4.23 0.96
C GLU A 131 1.86 -5.02 2.15
N ARG A 132 1.58 -4.59 3.39
CA ARG A 132 2.08 -5.30 4.59
C ARG A 132 1.51 -6.70 4.71
N ARG A 133 0.23 -6.92 4.36
CA ARG A 133 -0.40 -8.26 4.39
C ARG A 133 0.20 -9.19 3.33
N VAL A 134 0.38 -8.70 2.10
CA VAL A 134 1.01 -9.45 1.01
C VAL A 134 2.48 -9.76 1.31
N ALA A 135 3.23 -8.81 1.87
CA ALA A 135 4.60 -9.03 2.31
C ALA A 135 4.68 -10.05 3.48
N GLY A 136 3.67 -10.07 4.36
CA GLY A 136 3.53 -11.09 5.40
C GLY A 136 3.34 -12.48 4.82
N LEU A 137 2.46 -12.64 3.86
CA LEU A 137 2.23 -13.90 3.15
C LEU A 137 3.49 -14.39 2.42
N ALA A 138 4.23 -13.49 1.76
CA ALA A 138 5.45 -13.82 1.02
C ALA A 138 6.57 -14.41 1.90
N ARG A 139 6.52 -14.19 3.22
CA ARG A 139 7.46 -14.81 4.17
C ARG A 139 7.08 -16.26 4.53
N LEU A 140 5.81 -16.59 4.37
CA LEU A 140 5.28 -17.95 4.67
C LEU A 140 5.26 -18.82 3.42
N GLU A 141 5.09 -18.19 2.27
CA GLU A 141 4.98 -18.82 0.97
C GLU A 141 5.84 -18.05 -0.05
N PRO A 142 6.96 -18.62 -0.52
CA PRO A 142 7.82 -17.98 -1.50
C PRO A 142 7.17 -18.01 -2.89
N ALA A 143 6.17 -17.17 -3.11
CA ALA A 143 5.46 -17.05 -4.37
C ALA A 143 5.41 -15.58 -4.83
N GLY A 144 5.79 -15.33 -6.09
CA GLY A 144 5.50 -14.10 -6.82
C GLY A 144 6.20 -12.85 -6.27
N SER A 145 7.43 -12.58 -6.66
CA SER A 145 8.21 -11.39 -6.28
C SER A 145 7.53 -10.05 -6.66
N HIS A 146 6.59 -10.05 -7.60
CA HIS A 146 5.99 -8.83 -8.13
C HIS A 146 4.78 -8.32 -7.35
N ARG A 147 4.08 -9.16 -6.55
CA ARG A 147 2.89 -8.77 -5.78
C ARG A 147 3.16 -7.61 -4.81
N ALA A 148 4.16 -7.75 -3.96
CA ALA A 148 4.53 -6.72 -2.98
C ALA A 148 5.16 -5.49 -3.66
N ALA A 149 5.98 -5.70 -4.71
CA ALA A 149 6.55 -4.61 -5.49
C ALA A 149 5.48 -3.76 -6.18
N TYR A 150 4.46 -4.41 -6.76
CA TYR A 150 3.31 -3.73 -7.35
C TYR A 150 2.59 -2.84 -6.34
N LEU A 151 2.21 -3.38 -5.18
CA LEU A 151 1.51 -2.62 -4.14
C LEU A 151 2.35 -1.46 -3.59
N ARG A 152 3.68 -1.66 -3.46
CA ARG A 152 4.59 -0.57 -3.07
C ARG A 152 4.53 0.58 -4.08
N ARG A 153 4.69 0.29 -5.38
CA ARG A 153 4.65 1.31 -6.44
C ARG A 153 3.28 1.94 -6.59
N LEU A 154 2.22 1.15 -6.44
CA LEU A 154 0.86 1.67 -6.41
C LEU A 154 0.65 2.65 -5.26
N GLY A 155 1.15 2.35 -4.06
CA GLY A 155 1.11 3.27 -2.93
C GLY A 155 1.79 4.60 -3.24
N ASP A 156 2.99 4.56 -3.84
CA ASP A 156 3.71 5.77 -4.26
C ASP A 156 2.90 6.58 -5.29
N LEU A 157 2.30 5.90 -6.28
CA LEU A 157 1.49 6.53 -7.32
C LEU A 157 0.22 7.18 -6.77
N LEU A 158 -0.53 6.48 -5.89
CA LEU A 158 -1.74 7.02 -5.28
C LEU A 158 -1.47 8.30 -4.47
N PHE A 159 -0.33 8.36 -3.79
CA PHE A 159 0.10 9.57 -3.09
C PHE A 159 0.36 10.74 -4.06
N VAL A 160 1.01 10.47 -5.18
CA VAL A 160 1.28 11.49 -6.22
C VAL A 160 -0.02 11.92 -6.89
N PHE A 161 -0.89 10.98 -7.25
CA PHE A 161 -2.18 11.27 -7.88
C PHE A 161 -3.08 12.14 -7.01
N ALA A 162 -3.16 11.89 -5.71
CA ALA A 162 -3.94 12.73 -4.81
C ALA A 162 -3.51 14.20 -4.88
N ARG A 163 -2.22 14.45 -5.03
CA ARG A 163 -1.67 15.80 -5.18
C ARG A 163 -1.91 16.41 -6.56
N ALA A 164 -1.78 15.59 -7.59
CA ALA A 164 -2.02 16.02 -8.97
C ALA A 164 -3.50 16.36 -9.19
N VAL A 165 -4.43 15.57 -8.63
CA VAL A 165 -5.87 15.85 -8.66
C VAL A 165 -6.20 17.14 -7.92
N ASP A 166 -5.60 17.41 -6.75
CA ASP A 166 -5.79 18.69 -6.04
C ASP A 166 -5.30 19.88 -6.89
N ALA A 167 -4.17 19.72 -7.59
CA ALA A 167 -3.64 20.77 -8.48
C ALA A 167 -4.57 21.02 -9.67
N ASP A 168 -5.08 19.98 -10.32
CA ASP A 168 -5.99 20.08 -11.47
C ASP A 168 -7.34 20.70 -11.09
N THR A 169 -7.83 20.45 -9.89
CA THR A 169 -9.08 21.03 -9.39
C THR A 169 -8.94 22.48 -8.89
N GLY A 170 -7.72 23.03 -8.92
CA GLY A 170 -7.45 24.36 -8.37
C GLY A 170 -7.65 24.45 -6.84
N ALA A 171 -7.80 23.32 -6.17
CA ALA A 171 -7.96 23.25 -4.73
C ALA A 171 -6.68 23.77 -4.05
N ARG A 172 -6.80 24.85 -3.29
CA ARG A 172 -5.65 25.49 -2.64
C ARG A 172 -5.24 24.74 -1.37
N PRO A 173 -3.92 24.53 -1.15
CA PRO A 173 -3.42 23.93 0.07
C PRO A 173 -3.86 24.75 1.29
N ARG A 174 -4.62 24.13 2.18
CA ARG A 174 -4.80 24.69 3.53
C ARG A 174 -3.52 24.37 4.31
N LEU A 175 -2.53 25.24 4.21
CA LEU A 175 -1.32 25.15 5.01
C LEU A 175 -1.71 25.35 6.48
N ARG A 176 -1.66 24.27 7.26
CA ARG A 176 -1.69 24.44 8.71
C ARG A 176 -0.34 24.95 9.14
N ARG A 177 -0.26 26.23 9.51
CA ARG A 177 0.86 26.70 10.30
C ARG A 177 0.75 26.06 11.67
N PRO A 178 1.73 25.26 12.11
CA PRO A 178 1.71 24.73 13.47
C PRO A 178 1.67 25.92 14.44
N SER A 179 0.87 25.81 15.51
CA SER A 179 0.85 26.86 16.53
C SER A 179 2.23 26.99 17.18
N ALA A 180 2.55 28.17 17.71
CA ALA A 180 3.80 28.37 18.43
C ALA A 180 4.02 27.30 19.53
N ALA A 181 2.95 26.91 20.24
CA ALA A 181 2.97 25.85 21.22
C ALA A 181 3.32 24.46 20.63
N THR A 182 2.85 24.16 19.40
CA THR A 182 3.20 22.88 18.72
C THR A 182 4.66 22.88 18.28
N LEU A 183 5.18 24.02 17.81
CA LEU A 183 6.60 24.16 17.46
C LEU A 183 7.49 24.06 18.69
N ALA A 184 7.12 24.71 19.79
CA ALA A 184 7.87 24.62 21.06
C ALA A 184 7.97 23.17 21.57
N ARG A 185 6.84 22.43 21.63
CA ARG A 185 6.85 21.01 22.01
C ARG A 185 7.67 20.12 21.06
N ALA A 186 7.68 20.42 19.76
CA ALA A 186 8.51 19.68 18.82
C ALA A 186 9.99 19.99 19.03
N ALA A 187 10.35 21.24 19.32
CA ALA A 187 11.72 21.64 19.63
C ALA A 187 12.25 20.98 20.93
N GLU A 188 11.41 20.92 21.97
CA GLU A 188 11.74 20.21 23.22
C GLU A 188 12.02 18.71 23.03
N ARG A 189 11.28 18.06 22.11
CA ARG A 189 11.47 16.63 21.80
C ARG A 189 12.70 16.34 20.92
N ILE A 190 13.23 17.34 20.22
CA ILE A 190 14.40 17.24 19.34
C ILE A 190 15.65 17.79 20.05
N ALA A 191 15.48 18.50 21.18
CA ALA A 191 16.61 18.99 21.96
C ALA A 191 17.56 17.82 22.33
N PRO A 192 18.86 17.90 22.04
CA PRO A 192 19.80 16.88 22.44
C PRO A 192 19.80 16.73 23.96
N GLU A 193 19.89 15.49 24.41
CA GLU A 193 20.01 15.18 25.83
C GLU A 193 21.18 15.97 26.44
N PRO A 194 21.02 16.62 27.60
CA PRO A 194 22.10 17.39 28.19
C PRO A 194 23.31 16.49 28.42
N ALA A 195 24.48 16.94 28.01
CA ALA A 195 25.71 16.19 28.15
C ALA A 195 25.93 15.84 29.63
N PRO A 196 26.37 14.60 29.98
CA PRO A 196 26.61 14.20 31.35
C PRO A 196 27.65 15.15 31.96
N PRO A 197 27.54 15.45 33.30
CA PRO A 197 28.46 16.33 33.98
C PRO A 197 29.89 15.79 33.84
N ARG A 198 30.81 16.67 33.43
CA ARG A 198 32.25 16.33 33.36
C ARG A 198 32.72 15.95 34.77
N GLN A 199 33.17 14.71 34.94
CA GLN A 199 33.85 14.27 36.13
C GLN A 199 35.10 15.15 36.31
N ALA A 200 35.24 15.82 37.46
CA ALA A 200 36.43 16.54 37.81
C ALA A 200 37.61 15.57 37.92
N PRO A 201 38.80 15.91 37.42
CA PRO A 201 39.98 15.09 37.60
C PRO A 201 40.34 15.07 39.10
N ALA A 202 40.70 13.87 39.63
CA ALA A 202 41.18 13.63 40.97
C ALA A 202 42.58 14.15 41.17
#